data_aed15db6144b9a33ed07054d8835bb94
#
_entry.id   aed15db6144b9a33ed07054d8835bb94
#
_cell.length_a   1.000
_cell.length_b   1.000
_cell.length_c   1.000
_cell.angle_alpha   90.00
_cell.angle_beta   90.00
_cell.angle_gamma   90.00
#
_symmetry.space_group_name_H-M   'P 1'
#
loop_
_entity.id
_entity.type
_entity.pdbx_description
1 polymer ?
#
loop_
_entity_poly.entity_id
_entity_poly.type
_entity_poly.pdbx_seq_one_letter_code
_entity_poly.pdbx_strand_id
1 'polypeptide(L)'
;VIVGDFDPKEAMDLVKRYLGRVPKATKPVPRDIPAEPPQTKERRVRIEENVPLPAVVVAHHITFDGHPDSYPLHIASKVLSDGQSSRIYRKLVYEQQLALAAFGQGNIIEDPNLFYAVAIVQRGRAPEEATKSLIAELDRLKAEPISAAELQQAKNQFARDYILSRESNKDKAQQLAHAAVIHNDITTADGEFDIFMNITAAEVQRVAQK
;
A
#
# COMPACT_ATOMS: atom_id res chain seq x y z
N VAL A 1 3.52 3.48 -22.87
CA VAL A 1 2.30 4.30 -22.93
C VAL A 1 2.69 5.73 -23.25
N ILE A 2 1.93 6.37 -24.14
CA ILE A 2 2.12 7.78 -24.53
C ILE A 2 0.79 8.49 -24.24
N VAL A 3 0.85 9.59 -23.51
CA VAL A 3 -0.31 10.43 -23.16
C VAL A 3 0.03 11.89 -23.39
N GLY A 4 -0.87 12.62 -24.05
CA GLY A 4 -0.70 14.04 -24.34
C GLY A 4 -1.40 14.46 -25.62
N ASP A 5 -1.06 15.63 -26.11
CA ASP A 5 -1.53 16.17 -27.40
C ASP A 5 -0.53 15.79 -28.50
N PHE A 6 -0.85 14.78 -29.30
CA PHE A 6 0.01 14.27 -30.38
C PHE A 6 -0.81 13.57 -31.46
N ASP A 7 -0.27 13.51 -32.69
CA ASP A 7 -0.80 12.66 -33.74
C ASP A 7 -0.41 11.19 -33.52
N PRO A 8 -1.38 10.26 -33.38
CA PRO A 8 -1.08 8.84 -33.08
C PRO A 8 -0.25 8.16 -34.17
N LYS A 9 -0.41 8.55 -35.42
CA LYS A 9 0.35 7.97 -36.55
C LYS A 9 1.81 8.42 -36.50
N GLU A 10 2.05 9.71 -36.30
CA GLU A 10 3.40 10.26 -36.16
C GLU A 10 4.10 9.66 -34.94
N ALA A 11 3.42 9.60 -33.81
CA ALA A 11 3.96 8.98 -32.58
C ALA A 11 4.34 7.50 -32.82
N MET A 12 3.49 6.72 -33.51
CA MET A 12 3.78 5.32 -33.83
C MET A 12 4.95 5.17 -34.81
N ASP A 13 5.10 6.07 -35.80
CA ASP A 13 6.21 6.05 -36.73
C ASP A 13 7.54 6.39 -35.99
N LEU A 14 7.51 7.29 -35.01
CA LEU A 14 8.66 7.60 -34.15
C LEU A 14 9.02 6.40 -33.26
N VAL A 15 8.02 5.74 -32.65
CA VAL A 15 8.22 4.52 -31.87
C VAL A 15 8.89 3.43 -32.72
N LYS A 16 8.39 3.16 -33.92
CA LYS A 16 8.99 2.19 -34.84
C LYS A 16 10.41 2.57 -35.21
N ARG A 17 10.66 3.85 -35.50
CA ARG A 17 11.98 4.37 -35.90
C ARG A 17 13.03 4.22 -34.80
N TYR A 18 12.69 4.54 -33.55
CA TYR A 18 13.65 4.61 -32.46
C TYR A 18 13.70 3.33 -31.62
N LEU A 19 12.54 2.70 -31.36
CA LEU A 19 12.45 1.51 -30.53
C LEU A 19 12.40 0.22 -31.35
N GLY A 20 11.92 0.25 -32.59
CA GLY A 20 11.80 -0.94 -33.44
C GLY A 20 13.13 -1.61 -33.83
N ARG A 21 14.26 -0.93 -33.63
CA ARG A 21 15.61 -1.48 -33.81
C ARG A 21 16.16 -2.18 -32.55
N VAL A 22 15.46 -2.10 -31.43
CA VAL A 22 15.82 -2.87 -30.23
C VAL A 22 15.45 -4.33 -30.48
N PRO A 23 16.43 -5.26 -30.51
CA PRO A 23 16.14 -6.65 -30.81
C PRO A 23 15.29 -7.26 -29.69
N LYS A 24 14.39 -8.16 -30.07
CA LYS A 24 13.66 -8.96 -29.08
C LYS A 24 14.66 -9.80 -28.28
N ALA A 25 14.43 -9.88 -26.96
CA ALA A 25 15.25 -10.72 -26.10
C ALA A 25 15.29 -12.17 -26.64
N THR A 26 16.48 -12.74 -26.72
CA THR A 26 16.69 -14.12 -27.22
C THR A 26 16.33 -15.17 -26.18
N LYS A 27 16.28 -14.77 -24.90
CA LYS A 27 15.88 -15.63 -23.78
C LYS A 27 14.77 -14.92 -23.00
N PRO A 28 13.75 -15.67 -22.54
CA PRO A 28 12.77 -15.09 -21.63
C PRO A 28 13.45 -14.61 -20.35
N VAL A 29 12.93 -13.52 -19.78
CA VAL A 29 13.35 -13.09 -18.43
C VAL A 29 12.91 -14.19 -17.45
N PRO A 30 13.82 -14.74 -16.64
CA PRO A 30 13.45 -15.72 -15.63
C PRO A 30 12.40 -15.13 -14.67
N ARG A 31 11.31 -15.85 -14.46
CA ARG A 31 10.24 -15.51 -13.51
C ARG A 31 10.06 -16.59 -12.44
N ASP A 32 11.06 -17.45 -12.28
CA ASP A 32 11.07 -18.52 -11.28
C ASP A 32 11.35 -17.94 -9.89
N ILE A 33 10.40 -17.14 -9.40
CA ILE A 33 10.41 -16.64 -8.02
C ILE A 33 9.68 -17.70 -7.18
N PRO A 34 10.39 -18.41 -6.29
CA PRO A 34 9.74 -19.42 -5.45
C PRO A 34 8.73 -18.74 -4.52
N ALA A 35 7.55 -19.33 -4.41
CA ALA A 35 6.56 -18.86 -3.45
C ALA A 35 7.13 -18.94 -2.02
N GLU A 36 6.94 -17.89 -1.23
CA GLU A 36 7.35 -17.91 0.16
C GLU A 36 6.51 -18.92 0.95
N PRO A 37 7.14 -19.79 1.76
CA PRO A 37 6.39 -20.75 2.57
C PRO A 37 5.52 -20.02 3.61
N PRO A 38 4.33 -20.58 3.96
CA PRO A 38 3.46 -20.00 4.97
C PRO A 38 4.20 -19.77 6.29
N GLN A 39 4.06 -18.59 6.84
CA GLN A 39 4.61 -18.27 8.17
C GLN A 39 3.74 -18.90 9.25
N THR A 40 4.33 -19.81 10.03
CA THR A 40 3.62 -20.57 11.09
C THR A 40 3.84 -20.02 12.49
N LYS A 41 4.76 -19.07 12.66
CA LYS A 41 5.09 -18.46 13.94
C LYS A 41 5.61 -17.03 13.76
N GLU A 42 5.48 -16.24 14.83
CA GLU A 42 6.10 -14.93 14.90
C GLU A 42 7.64 -15.03 14.77
N ARG A 43 8.21 -14.10 14.03
CA ARG A 43 9.67 -13.93 13.94
C ARG A 43 10.02 -12.57 14.52
N ARG A 44 11.00 -12.55 15.43
CA ARG A 44 11.53 -11.30 16.01
C ARG A 44 13.00 -11.17 15.66
N VAL A 45 13.36 -9.98 15.19
CA VAL A 45 14.76 -9.63 14.90
C VAL A 45 15.07 -8.33 15.63
N ARG A 46 16.22 -8.27 16.27
CA ARG A 46 16.77 -7.05 16.85
C ARG A 46 18.02 -6.68 16.09
N ILE A 47 18.06 -5.45 15.58
CA ILE A 47 19.20 -4.89 14.88
C ILE A 47 19.74 -3.76 15.76
N GLU A 48 21.05 -3.76 16.03
CA GLU A 48 21.71 -2.74 16.82
C GLU A 48 22.56 -1.87 15.88
N GLU A 49 22.20 -0.60 15.80
CA GLU A 49 22.83 0.39 14.95
C GLU A 49 23.04 1.70 15.72
N ASN A 50 23.99 2.51 15.28
CA ASN A 50 24.25 3.82 15.88
C ASN A 50 23.21 4.86 15.39
N VAL A 51 22.00 4.77 15.92
CA VAL A 51 20.88 5.67 15.59
C VAL A 51 20.46 6.48 16.81
N PRO A 52 19.97 7.72 16.62
CA PRO A 52 19.62 8.62 17.74
C PRO A 52 18.42 8.13 18.57
N LEU A 53 17.52 7.38 17.96
CA LEU A 53 16.30 6.86 18.59
C LEU A 53 16.01 5.44 18.11
N PRO A 54 15.48 4.59 18.99
CA PRO A 54 15.02 3.27 18.57
C PRO A 54 13.77 3.38 17.70
N ALA A 55 13.65 2.43 16.76
CA ALA A 55 12.46 2.24 15.96
C ALA A 55 11.95 0.81 16.13
N VAL A 56 10.65 0.64 16.09
CA VAL A 56 10.00 -0.67 16.07
C VAL A 56 9.18 -0.82 14.79
N VAL A 57 9.19 -2.02 14.23
CA VAL A 57 8.43 -2.37 13.04
C VAL A 57 7.63 -3.63 13.32
N VAL A 58 6.34 -3.59 13.04
CA VAL A 58 5.46 -4.76 13.02
C VAL A 58 5.01 -4.98 11.59
N ALA A 59 5.18 -6.18 11.08
CA ALA A 59 4.85 -6.50 9.69
C ALA A 59 4.01 -7.78 9.60
N HIS A 60 3.08 -7.79 8.66
CA HIS A 60 2.24 -8.93 8.33
C HIS A 60 2.25 -9.17 6.82
N HIS A 61 2.21 -10.43 6.39
CA HIS A 61 2.01 -10.76 4.99
C HIS A 61 0.65 -10.29 4.51
N ILE A 62 0.63 -9.75 3.30
CA ILE A 62 -0.60 -9.34 2.60
C ILE A 62 -0.61 -9.89 1.19
N THR A 63 -1.76 -9.79 0.54
CA THR A 63 -1.97 -10.20 -0.84
C THR A 63 -1.30 -9.23 -1.84
N PHE A 64 -1.41 -9.55 -3.11
CA PHE A 64 -0.85 -8.81 -4.24
C PHE A 64 -1.88 -7.88 -4.88
N ASP A 65 -1.40 -6.98 -5.72
CA ASP A 65 -2.22 -6.05 -6.49
C ASP A 65 -3.10 -6.77 -7.52
N GLY A 66 -4.35 -6.31 -7.64
CA GLY A 66 -5.39 -6.96 -8.44
C GLY A 66 -6.12 -8.12 -7.74
N HIS A 67 -5.67 -8.57 -6.56
CA HIS A 67 -6.44 -9.50 -5.75
C HIS A 67 -7.67 -8.80 -5.14
N PRO A 68 -8.87 -9.41 -5.08
CA PRO A 68 -10.06 -8.77 -4.51
C PRO A 68 -9.89 -8.22 -3.08
N ASP A 69 -9.02 -8.84 -2.28
CA ASP A 69 -8.72 -8.39 -0.92
C ASP A 69 -7.76 -7.19 -0.89
N SER A 70 -7.09 -6.83 -1.97
CA SER A 70 -6.16 -5.69 -2.01
C SER A 70 -6.90 -4.36 -1.78
N TYR A 71 -8.09 -4.21 -2.30
CA TYR A 71 -8.89 -3.00 -2.16
C TYR A 71 -9.29 -2.70 -0.71
N PRO A 72 -9.94 -3.63 0.04
CA PRO A 72 -10.24 -3.38 1.46
C PRO A 72 -8.98 -3.31 2.33
N LEU A 73 -7.88 -3.98 1.98
CA LEU A 73 -6.58 -3.81 2.67
C LEU A 73 -6.02 -2.40 2.47
N HIS A 74 -6.20 -1.80 1.31
CA HIS A 74 -5.78 -0.41 1.07
C HIS A 74 -6.57 0.55 1.98
N ILE A 75 -7.90 0.36 2.13
CA ILE A 75 -8.71 1.15 3.07
C ILE A 75 -8.28 0.89 4.52
N ALA A 76 -8.01 -0.37 4.90
CA ALA A 76 -7.47 -0.72 6.22
C ALA A 76 -6.17 0.03 6.51
N SER A 77 -5.25 0.09 5.54
CA SER A 77 -3.98 0.82 5.63
C SER A 77 -4.21 2.31 5.87
N LYS A 78 -5.16 2.94 5.17
CA LYS A 78 -5.49 4.36 5.39
C LYS A 78 -6.04 4.63 6.78
N VAL A 79 -6.95 3.80 7.27
CA VAL A 79 -7.49 3.93 8.63
C VAL A 79 -6.42 3.76 9.70
N LEU A 80 -5.54 2.77 9.52
CA LEU A 80 -4.49 2.48 10.50
C LEU A 80 -3.38 3.51 10.53
N SER A 81 -2.95 4.01 9.37
CA SER A 81 -1.63 4.63 9.28
C SER A 81 -1.51 5.85 8.37
N ASP A 82 -2.57 6.29 7.68
CA ASP A 82 -2.49 7.43 6.77
C ASP A 82 -2.78 8.75 7.50
N GLY A 83 -1.73 9.54 7.70
CA GLY A 83 -1.80 10.87 8.30
C GLY A 83 -1.97 10.88 9.82
N GLN A 84 -2.05 12.10 10.37
CA GLN A 84 -2.07 12.33 11.82
C GLN A 84 -3.38 11.92 12.51
N SER A 85 -4.45 11.75 11.76
CA SER A 85 -5.75 11.28 12.24
C SER A 85 -5.89 9.77 12.27
N SER A 86 -4.91 9.03 11.76
CA SER A 86 -4.89 7.58 11.74
C SER A 86 -4.81 6.98 13.15
N ARG A 87 -5.30 5.75 13.31
CA ARG A 87 -5.35 5.07 14.61
C ARG A 87 -3.98 4.98 15.27
N ILE A 88 -2.97 4.50 14.52
CA ILE A 88 -1.60 4.32 15.01
C ILE A 88 -0.98 5.64 15.43
N TYR A 89 -1.11 6.69 14.61
CA TYR A 89 -0.53 7.99 14.94
C TYR A 89 -1.19 8.60 16.16
N ARG A 90 -2.51 8.64 16.21
CA ARG A 90 -3.25 9.15 17.36
C ARG A 90 -2.90 8.41 18.64
N LYS A 91 -2.86 7.07 18.58
CA LYS A 91 -2.61 6.25 19.76
C LYS A 91 -1.19 6.43 20.30
N LEU A 92 -0.18 6.26 19.46
CA LEU A 92 1.20 6.24 19.91
C LEU A 92 1.80 7.63 20.10
N VAL A 93 1.40 8.61 19.26
CA VAL A 93 1.99 9.95 19.30
C VAL A 93 1.22 10.89 20.24
N TYR A 94 -0.11 10.99 20.07
CA TYR A 94 -0.91 11.94 20.85
C TYR A 94 -1.33 11.41 22.22
N GLU A 95 -1.93 10.20 22.26
CA GLU A 95 -2.54 9.72 23.51
C GLU A 95 -1.49 9.15 24.47
N GLN A 96 -0.62 8.29 24.01
CA GLN A 96 0.35 7.58 24.85
C GLN A 96 1.72 8.25 24.91
N GLN A 97 2.04 9.09 23.93
CA GLN A 97 3.35 9.74 23.81
C GLN A 97 4.51 8.75 23.86
N LEU A 98 4.34 7.60 23.21
CA LEU A 98 5.35 6.54 23.09
C LEU A 98 6.28 6.77 21.91
N ALA A 99 5.81 7.47 20.88
CA ALA A 99 6.53 7.69 19.64
C ALA A 99 6.55 9.17 19.24
N LEU A 100 7.63 9.59 18.57
CA LEU A 100 7.72 10.88 17.88
C LEU A 100 6.95 10.86 16.56
N ALA A 101 6.96 9.71 15.90
CA ALA A 101 6.23 9.47 14.67
C ALA A 101 5.77 8.01 14.63
N ALA A 102 4.59 7.79 14.08
CA ALA A 102 4.06 6.46 13.84
C ALA A 102 3.33 6.47 12.50
N PHE A 103 3.63 5.51 11.64
CA PHE A 103 3.09 5.39 10.30
C PHE A 103 3.12 3.94 9.85
N GLY A 104 2.52 3.64 8.71
CA GLY A 104 2.54 2.32 8.13
C GLY A 104 2.04 2.36 6.70
N GLN A 105 2.14 1.22 6.03
CA GLN A 105 1.70 1.08 4.65
C GLN A 105 1.46 -0.38 4.31
N GLY A 106 0.42 -0.65 3.53
CA GLY A 106 0.31 -1.88 2.76
C GLY A 106 1.10 -1.74 1.47
N ASN A 107 2.20 -2.49 1.34
CA ASN A 107 2.99 -2.50 0.12
C ASN A 107 2.36 -3.47 -0.89
N ILE A 108 1.27 -3.03 -1.52
CA ILE A 108 0.49 -3.83 -2.49
C ILE A 108 1.15 -3.64 -3.86
N ILE A 109 1.79 -4.70 -4.34
CA ILE A 109 2.51 -4.77 -5.62
C ILE A 109 2.16 -6.06 -6.36
N GLU A 110 2.79 -6.33 -7.52
CA GLU A 110 2.52 -7.50 -8.38
C GLU A 110 2.55 -8.85 -7.62
N ASP A 111 3.44 -8.98 -6.64
CA ASP A 111 3.58 -10.20 -5.83
C ASP A 111 3.11 -9.97 -4.38
N PRO A 112 2.72 -11.03 -3.63
CA PRO A 112 2.42 -10.93 -2.20
C PRO A 112 3.55 -10.25 -1.43
N ASN A 113 3.19 -9.32 -0.54
CA ASN A 113 4.16 -8.49 0.17
C ASN A 113 3.75 -8.28 1.63
N LEU A 114 4.15 -7.17 2.22
CA LEU A 114 3.93 -6.88 3.63
C LEU A 114 3.06 -5.63 3.82
N PHE A 115 2.15 -5.70 4.77
CA PHE A 115 1.74 -4.53 5.53
C PHE A 115 2.75 -4.33 6.65
N TYR A 116 3.22 -3.11 6.84
CA TYR A 116 4.10 -2.79 7.96
C TYR A 116 3.62 -1.54 8.69
N ALA A 117 3.81 -1.52 10.00
CA ALA A 117 3.61 -0.37 10.86
C ALA A 117 4.90 -0.08 11.61
N VAL A 118 5.27 1.20 11.65
CA VAL A 118 6.52 1.70 12.22
C VAL A 118 6.23 2.70 13.32
N ALA A 119 6.97 2.65 14.41
CA ALA A 119 7.02 3.72 15.40
C ALA A 119 8.47 4.12 15.69
N ILE A 120 8.75 5.41 15.58
CA ILE A 120 10.01 6.01 16.05
C ILE A 120 9.80 6.34 17.52
N VAL A 121 10.44 5.55 18.38
CA VAL A 121 10.18 5.57 19.82
C VAL A 121 10.69 6.86 20.45
N GLN A 122 9.90 7.48 21.31
CA GLN A 122 10.27 8.68 22.03
C GLN A 122 11.43 8.40 23.01
N ARG A 123 12.33 9.37 23.15
CA ARG A 123 13.44 9.27 24.12
C ARG A 123 12.92 8.97 25.54
N GLY A 124 13.49 7.95 26.18
CA GLY A 124 13.08 7.53 27.53
C GLY A 124 11.87 6.62 27.59
N ARG A 125 11.32 6.22 26.44
CA ARG A 125 10.25 5.20 26.35
C ARG A 125 10.84 3.84 25.94
N ALA A 126 10.20 2.78 26.38
CA ALA A 126 10.61 1.43 26.04
C ALA A 126 10.07 1.02 24.64
N PRO A 127 10.92 0.47 23.75
CA PRO A 127 10.47 -0.04 22.45
C PRO A 127 9.37 -1.12 22.56
N GLU A 128 9.39 -1.90 23.62
CA GLU A 128 8.43 -2.96 23.91
C GLU A 128 7.01 -2.41 24.13
N GLU A 129 6.89 -1.23 24.76
CA GLU A 129 5.59 -0.55 24.96
C GLU A 129 5.02 -0.07 23.61
N ALA A 130 5.86 0.52 22.76
CA ALA A 130 5.47 0.93 21.42
C ALA A 130 5.06 -0.28 20.55
N THR A 131 5.81 -1.37 20.61
CA THR A 131 5.47 -2.63 19.91
C THR A 131 4.11 -3.17 20.37
N LYS A 132 3.88 -3.24 21.68
CA LYS A 132 2.61 -3.70 22.25
C LYS A 132 1.45 -2.81 21.79
N SER A 133 1.64 -1.51 21.74
CA SER A 133 0.62 -0.57 21.31
C SER A 133 0.32 -0.69 19.81
N LEU A 134 1.34 -0.87 18.96
CA LEU A 134 1.15 -1.15 17.53
C LEU A 134 0.33 -2.43 17.31
N ILE A 135 0.71 -3.51 17.97
CA ILE A 135 -0.01 -4.79 17.86
C ILE A 135 -1.46 -4.62 18.33
N ALA A 136 -1.70 -3.90 19.43
CA ALA A 136 -3.05 -3.68 19.95
C ALA A 136 -3.97 -2.95 18.96
N GLU A 137 -3.46 -1.97 18.20
CA GLU A 137 -4.26 -1.29 17.17
C GLU A 137 -4.54 -2.18 15.95
N LEU A 138 -3.60 -3.06 15.57
CA LEU A 138 -3.83 -4.07 14.53
C LEU A 138 -4.87 -5.10 14.98
N ASP A 139 -4.78 -5.60 16.21
CA ASP A 139 -5.73 -6.56 16.77
C ASP A 139 -7.12 -5.94 16.94
N ARG A 140 -7.19 -4.66 17.26
CA ARG A 140 -8.46 -3.93 17.33
C ARG A 140 -9.16 -3.88 15.96
N LEU A 141 -8.40 -3.73 14.86
CA LEU A 141 -8.98 -3.78 13.52
C LEU A 141 -9.58 -5.15 13.19
N LYS A 142 -8.98 -6.23 13.72
CA LYS A 142 -9.52 -7.60 13.60
C LYS A 142 -10.77 -7.81 14.45
N ALA A 143 -10.78 -7.27 15.67
CA ALA A 143 -11.84 -7.50 16.65
C ALA A 143 -13.11 -6.68 16.38
N GLU A 144 -12.96 -5.45 15.93
CA GLU A 144 -14.05 -4.48 15.76
C GLU A 144 -14.10 -3.93 14.34
N PRO A 145 -15.29 -3.81 13.74
CA PRO A 145 -15.41 -3.09 12.48
C PRO A 145 -15.02 -1.61 12.65
N ILE A 146 -14.46 -1.02 11.61
CA ILE A 146 -14.19 0.42 11.61
C ILE A 146 -15.50 1.20 11.65
N SER A 147 -15.47 2.37 12.29
CA SER A 147 -16.65 3.25 12.33
C SER A 147 -17.00 3.81 10.95
N ALA A 148 -18.26 4.21 10.77
CA ALA A 148 -18.69 4.85 9.55
C ALA A 148 -17.89 6.14 9.23
N ALA A 149 -17.47 6.89 10.26
CA ALA A 149 -16.66 8.09 10.10
C ALA A 149 -15.23 7.74 9.60
N GLU A 150 -14.58 6.72 10.15
CA GLU A 150 -13.25 6.26 9.70
C GLU A 150 -13.31 5.74 8.26
N LEU A 151 -14.34 4.95 7.92
CA LEU A 151 -14.53 4.46 6.56
C LEU A 151 -14.71 5.62 5.58
N GLN A 152 -15.58 6.58 5.91
CA GLN A 152 -15.82 7.73 5.05
C GLN A 152 -14.58 8.59 4.89
N GLN A 153 -13.81 8.80 5.97
CA GLN A 153 -12.55 9.53 5.91
C GLN A 153 -11.55 8.84 4.99
N ALA A 154 -11.37 7.51 5.12
CA ALA A 154 -10.45 6.75 4.27
C ALA A 154 -10.86 6.79 2.79
N LYS A 155 -12.16 6.69 2.50
CA LYS A 155 -12.70 6.85 1.14
C LYS A 155 -12.46 8.26 0.58
N ASN A 156 -12.64 9.29 1.37
CA ASN A 156 -12.37 10.67 0.94
C ASN A 156 -10.87 10.90 0.67
N GLN A 157 -9.99 10.34 1.50
CA GLN A 157 -8.54 10.36 1.26
C GLN A 157 -8.19 9.64 -0.04
N PHE A 158 -8.76 8.45 -0.25
CA PHE A 158 -8.57 7.72 -1.50
C PHE A 158 -9.06 8.54 -2.71
N ALA A 159 -10.28 9.07 -2.65
CA ALA A 159 -10.84 9.87 -3.74
C ALA A 159 -9.97 11.10 -4.09
N ARG A 160 -9.45 11.79 -3.07
CA ARG A 160 -8.51 12.89 -3.26
C ARG A 160 -7.25 12.41 -3.99
N ASP A 161 -6.62 11.35 -3.50
CA ASP A 161 -5.38 10.82 -4.05
C ASP A 161 -5.59 10.31 -5.48
N TYR A 162 -6.74 9.65 -5.72
CA TYR A 162 -7.15 9.18 -7.05
C TYR A 162 -7.29 10.31 -8.06
N ILE A 163 -7.91 11.43 -7.67
CA ILE A 163 -8.07 12.61 -8.54
C ILE A 163 -6.71 13.26 -8.81
N LEU A 164 -5.94 13.54 -7.75
CA LEU A 164 -4.63 14.20 -7.88
C LEU A 164 -3.64 13.38 -8.70
N SER A 165 -3.68 12.05 -8.59
CA SER A 165 -2.83 11.14 -9.37
C SER A 165 -3.20 11.06 -10.86
N ARG A 166 -4.19 11.83 -11.33
CA ARG A 166 -4.63 11.88 -12.73
C ARG A 166 -4.53 13.27 -13.36
N GLU A 167 -3.96 14.24 -12.66
CA GLU A 167 -3.88 15.61 -13.17
C GLU A 167 -2.87 15.74 -14.32
N SER A 168 -1.70 15.10 -14.21
CA SER A 168 -0.67 15.22 -15.23
C SER A 168 -0.71 14.11 -16.29
N ASN A 169 -0.22 14.40 -17.50
CA ASN A 169 -0.05 13.39 -18.54
C ASN A 169 0.90 12.27 -18.11
N LYS A 170 1.92 12.58 -17.30
CA LYS A 170 2.83 11.59 -16.73
C LYS A 170 2.07 10.60 -15.84
N ASP A 171 1.25 11.11 -14.95
CA ASP A 171 0.53 10.27 -13.99
C ASP A 171 -0.53 9.41 -14.69
N LYS A 172 -1.23 9.96 -15.68
CA LYS A 172 -2.14 9.20 -16.56
C LYS A 172 -1.40 8.08 -17.30
N ALA A 173 -0.23 8.38 -17.88
CA ALA A 173 0.56 7.38 -18.58
C ALA A 173 1.02 6.27 -17.64
N GLN A 174 1.38 6.60 -16.41
CA GLN A 174 1.84 5.64 -15.41
C GLN A 174 0.71 4.71 -14.96
N GLN A 175 -0.50 5.24 -14.74
CA GLN A 175 -1.67 4.44 -14.37
C GLN A 175 -2.11 3.49 -15.49
N LEU A 176 -2.17 4.00 -16.73
CA LEU A 176 -2.50 3.17 -17.88
C LEU A 176 -1.45 2.07 -18.11
N ALA A 177 -0.16 2.37 -17.89
CA ALA A 177 0.91 1.40 -17.97
C ALA A 177 0.79 0.34 -16.87
N HIS A 178 0.47 0.75 -15.64
CA HIS A 178 0.24 -0.13 -14.51
C HIS A 178 -0.93 -1.09 -14.80
N ALA A 179 -2.07 -0.57 -15.20
CA ALA A 179 -3.25 -1.37 -15.57
C ALA A 179 -2.94 -2.40 -16.68
N ALA A 180 -2.21 -1.95 -17.70
CA ALA A 180 -1.83 -2.83 -18.82
C ALA A 180 -0.84 -3.94 -18.43
N VAL A 181 0.12 -3.64 -17.53
CA VAL A 181 1.22 -4.58 -17.20
C VAL A 181 0.85 -5.48 -16.03
N ILE A 182 0.26 -4.92 -14.98
CA ILE A 182 -0.05 -5.66 -13.74
C ILE A 182 -1.38 -6.38 -13.85
N HIS A 183 -2.43 -5.69 -14.34
CA HIS A 183 -3.78 -6.27 -14.43
C HIS A 183 -4.04 -6.91 -15.80
N ASN A 184 -3.16 -6.72 -16.78
CA ASN A 184 -3.37 -7.12 -18.18
C ASN A 184 -4.71 -6.62 -18.76
N ASP A 185 -5.25 -5.54 -18.20
CA ASP A 185 -6.52 -4.92 -18.60
C ASP A 185 -6.47 -3.42 -18.33
N ILE A 186 -6.37 -2.61 -19.40
CA ILE A 186 -6.30 -1.15 -19.31
C ILE A 186 -7.57 -0.52 -18.73
N THR A 187 -8.71 -1.19 -18.81
CA THR A 187 -10.00 -0.68 -18.32
C THR A 187 -10.06 -0.63 -16.79
N THR A 188 -9.21 -1.39 -16.09
CA THR A 188 -9.12 -1.35 -14.63
C THR A 188 -8.71 0.01 -14.11
N ALA A 189 -7.94 0.78 -14.89
CA ALA A 189 -7.55 2.14 -14.51
C ALA A 189 -8.73 3.07 -14.20
N ASP A 190 -9.86 2.88 -14.87
CA ASP A 190 -11.06 3.70 -14.66
C ASP A 190 -12.06 3.06 -13.67
N GLY A 191 -12.06 1.73 -13.57
CA GLY A 191 -13.01 0.98 -12.73
C GLY A 191 -12.69 0.98 -11.24
N GLU A 192 -11.46 1.21 -10.85
CA GLU A 192 -11.01 1.13 -9.44
C GLU A 192 -11.74 2.09 -8.50
N PHE A 193 -12.08 3.28 -8.97
CA PHE A 193 -12.75 4.29 -8.15
C PHE A 193 -14.05 3.75 -7.54
N ASP A 194 -14.90 3.14 -8.38
CA ASP A 194 -16.17 2.59 -7.94
C ASP A 194 -15.99 1.41 -6.99
N ILE A 195 -14.98 0.57 -7.21
CA ILE A 195 -14.65 -0.53 -6.30
C ILE A 195 -14.33 0.02 -4.91
N PHE A 196 -13.43 0.99 -4.81
CA PHE A 196 -13.05 1.60 -3.53
C PHE A 196 -14.21 2.31 -2.83
N MET A 197 -15.05 3.03 -3.59
CA MET A 197 -16.18 3.74 -3.00
C MET A 197 -17.28 2.81 -2.49
N ASN A 198 -17.33 1.56 -2.95
CA ASN A 198 -18.30 0.57 -2.51
C ASN A 198 -17.81 -0.34 -1.35
N ILE A 199 -16.53 -0.25 -0.94
CA ILE A 199 -15.99 -1.05 0.17
C ILE A 199 -16.77 -0.78 1.47
N THR A 200 -17.06 -1.85 2.21
CA THR A 200 -17.77 -1.83 3.48
C THR A 200 -16.85 -2.02 4.67
N ALA A 201 -17.28 -1.60 5.87
CA ALA A 201 -16.53 -1.84 7.11
C ALA A 201 -16.35 -3.33 7.40
N ALA A 202 -17.32 -4.17 7.03
CA ALA A 202 -17.25 -5.61 7.17
C ALA A 202 -16.16 -6.25 6.29
N GLU A 203 -15.97 -5.75 5.06
CA GLU A 203 -14.89 -6.22 4.18
C GLU A 203 -13.52 -5.82 4.73
N VAL A 204 -13.38 -4.62 5.27
CA VAL A 204 -12.14 -4.17 5.94
C VAL A 204 -11.82 -5.06 7.13
N GLN A 205 -12.79 -5.39 7.98
CA GLN A 205 -12.59 -6.29 9.12
C GLN A 205 -12.24 -7.71 8.64
N ARG A 206 -12.94 -8.23 7.65
CA ARG A 206 -12.70 -9.56 7.08
C ARG A 206 -11.25 -9.74 6.61
N VAL A 207 -10.69 -8.76 5.89
CA VAL A 207 -9.31 -8.85 5.42
C VAL A 207 -8.29 -8.67 6.53
N ALA A 208 -8.62 -7.93 7.59
CA ALA A 208 -7.76 -7.81 8.76
C ALA A 208 -7.68 -9.10 9.58
N GLN A 209 -8.69 -9.98 9.49
CA GLN A 209 -8.75 -11.27 10.21
C GLN A 209 -7.98 -12.40 9.50
N LYS A 210 -7.64 -12.22 8.23
CA LYS A 210 -6.81 -13.16 7.46
C LYS A 210 -5.33 -12.99 7.75
#